data_2e12315a4727956d85693c9a51178c89
#
_entry.id   2e12315a4727956d85693c9a51178c89
#
_cell.length_a   1.000
_cell.length_b   1.000
_cell.length_c   1.000
_cell.angle_alpha   90.00
_cell.angle_beta   90.00
_cell.angle_gamma   90.00
#
_symmetry.space_group_name_H-M   'P 1'
#
loop_
_entity.id
_entity.type
_entity.pdbx_description
1 polymer ?
#
loop_
_entity_poly.entity_id
_entity_poly.type
_entity_poly.pdbx_seq_one_letter_code
_entity_poly.pdbx_strand_id
1 'polypeptide(L)'
;MICVLLISPILFGQTSTETFETESHGNASFTDNGVTFNIISHVSVFDIQGNFPGTGWSGTANDNRYIDNSNNSGFPPSFSIKTTSNLFKVNRFWMYLSKFNLDLNAAGTLTVTGKLSGVTKFTQTKTSGFATQLGTTNGYTLIDLSNLNGQNYTNIIIDELQITAGGEFRYVGFDAFTWVKDSNIILGSEETQNIHKGFSIYPNPTTGSFSIQAEKSTNAEMYSTDGKKIKSLEIKKGITEVNITELPKGLYLIKNLNETTKVIKN
;
A
#
# COMPACT_ATOMS: atom_id res chain seq x y z
N MET A 1 25.22 -22.67 35.92
CA MET A 1 24.82 -22.62 34.49
C MET A 1 23.58 -21.76 34.39
N ILE A 2 23.75 -20.48 34.01
CA ILE A 2 22.68 -19.50 33.93
C ILE A 2 22.13 -19.59 32.51
N CYS A 3 20.88 -20.06 32.38
CA CYS A 3 20.17 -20.07 31.11
C CYS A 3 19.60 -18.68 30.84
N VAL A 4 20.22 -17.93 29.94
CA VAL A 4 19.70 -16.63 29.49
C VAL A 4 18.61 -16.92 28.45
N LEU A 5 17.34 -16.74 28.83
CA LEU A 5 16.21 -16.80 27.93
C LEU A 5 16.23 -15.51 27.06
N LEU A 6 16.66 -15.62 25.81
CA LEU A 6 16.52 -14.56 24.81
C LEU A 6 15.04 -14.47 24.42
N ILE A 7 14.29 -13.57 25.04
CA ILE A 7 12.97 -13.18 24.59
C ILE A 7 13.17 -12.27 23.38
N SER A 8 12.96 -12.78 22.17
CA SER A 8 12.88 -11.95 20.97
C SER A 8 11.63 -11.06 21.10
N PRO A 9 11.76 -9.73 21.03
CA PRO A 9 10.59 -8.85 20.99
C PRO A 9 9.81 -9.16 19.73
N ILE A 10 8.55 -9.58 19.88
CA ILE A 10 7.60 -9.61 18.74
C ILE A 10 7.34 -8.14 18.40
N LEU A 11 7.95 -7.64 17.31
CA LEU A 11 7.66 -6.32 16.78
C LEU A 11 6.22 -6.37 16.20
N PHE A 12 5.24 -5.99 17.01
CA PHE A 12 3.94 -5.60 16.47
C PHE A 12 4.14 -4.33 15.65
N GLY A 13 3.62 -4.27 14.43
CA GLY A 13 3.62 -3.04 13.64
C GLY A 13 3.02 -1.90 14.46
N GLN A 14 3.72 -0.77 14.54
CA GLN A 14 3.24 0.39 15.29
C GLN A 14 2.01 0.97 14.60
N THR A 15 0.91 1.13 15.34
CA THR A 15 -0.28 1.83 14.85
C THR A 15 0.03 3.32 14.76
N SER A 16 -0.29 3.94 13.63
CA SER A 16 -0.22 5.38 13.41
C SER A 16 -1.58 5.95 13.06
N THR A 17 -1.79 7.24 13.30
CA THR A 17 -2.95 7.98 12.85
C THR A 17 -2.49 9.27 12.20
N GLU A 18 -2.72 9.38 10.89
CA GLU A 18 -2.47 10.59 10.13
C GLU A 18 -3.69 11.51 10.19
N THR A 19 -3.48 12.74 10.63
CA THR A 19 -4.50 13.81 10.72
C THR A 19 -4.20 14.96 9.75
N PHE A 20 -3.22 14.81 8.88
CA PHE A 20 -2.80 15.74 7.82
C PHE A 20 -2.35 17.14 8.29
N GLU A 21 -2.33 17.44 9.58
CA GLU A 21 -2.05 18.78 10.13
C GLU A 21 -0.64 19.31 9.80
N THR A 22 0.32 18.42 9.53
CA THR A 22 1.69 18.76 9.13
C THR A 22 1.89 18.83 7.62
N GLU A 23 0.89 18.42 6.85
CA GLU A 23 0.97 18.33 5.40
C GLU A 23 0.64 19.67 4.72
N SER A 24 1.06 19.85 3.48
CA SER A 24 0.80 21.07 2.73
C SER A 24 -0.51 20.99 1.95
N HIS A 25 -1.29 22.08 1.95
CA HIS A 25 -2.46 22.21 1.09
C HIS A 25 -2.11 21.98 -0.39
N GLY A 26 -2.95 21.25 -1.10
CA GLY A 26 -2.79 20.91 -2.51
C GLY A 26 -1.86 19.73 -2.79
N ASN A 27 -1.24 19.13 -1.76
CA ASN A 27 -0.43 17.94 -1.97
C ASN A 27 -1.30 16.72 -2.30
N ALA A 28 -0.84 15.94 -3.30
CA ALA A 28 -1.42 14.64 -3.67
C ALA A 28 -0.66 13.46 -3.03
N SER A 29 0.03 13.71 -1.92
CA SER A 29 0.74 12.70 -1.13
C SER A 29 0.98 13.20 0.29
N PHE A 30 1.20 12.26 1.22
CA PHE A 30 1.59 12.53 2.60
C PHE A 30 2.56 11.46 3.10
N THR A 31 3.28 11.75 4.20
CA THR A 31 4.20 10.79 4.80
C THR A 31 3.89 10.64 6.28
N ASP A 32 3.53 9.43 6.71
CA ASP A 32 3.32 9.08 8.10
C ASP A 32 4.12 7.82 8.48
N ASN A 33 4.71 7.81 9.67
CA ASN A 33 5.53 6.71 10.20
C ASN A 33 6.58 6.18 9.21
N GLY A 34 7.19 7.09 8.43
CA GLY A 34 8.21 6.77 7.42
C GLY A 34 7.67 6.03 6.18
N VAL A 35 6.37 6.09 5.93
CA VAL A 35 5.73 5.55 4.73
C VAL A 35 5.08 6.68 3.96
N THR A 36 5.43 6.80 2.66
CA THR A 36 4.79 7.75 1.76
C THR A 36 3.58 7.12 1.10
N PHE A 37 2.46 7.80 1.23
CA PHE A 37 1.18 7.46 0.60
C PHE A 37 0.86 8.47 -0.50
N ASN A 38 0.47 7.97 -1.66
CA ASN A 38 -0.01 8.78 -2.77
C ASN A 38 -1.54 8.82 -2.75
N ILE A 39 -2.11 9.99 -2.96
CA ILE A 39 -3.54 10.21 -3.17
C ILE A 39 -3.79 10.11 -4.67
N ILE A 40 -4.43 9.03 -5.11
CA ILE A 40 -4.70 8.77 -6.53
C ILE A 40 -6.17 9.09 -6.80
N SER A 41 -6.42 10.17 -7.51
CA SER A 41 -7.77 10.55 -7.94
C SER A 41 -8.23 9.66 -9.09
N HIS A 42 -9.42 9.03 -8.96
CA HIS A 42 -10.04 8.26 -10.03
C HIS A 42 -11.19 9.06 -10.68
N VAL A 43 -12.04 9.64 -9.87
CA VAL A 43 -13.12 10.54 -10.28
C VAL A 43 -13.17 11.70 -9.29
N SER A 44 -13.25 12.91 -9.76
CA SER A 44 -12.92 14.16 -9.05
C SER A 44 -11.41 14.35 -8.91
N VAL A 45 -10.99 15.46 -8.30
CA VAL A 45 -9.59 15.69 -7.90
C VAL A 45 -9.54 15.72 -6.39
N PHE A 46 -8.72 14.86 -5.80
CA PHE A 46 -8.50 14.77 -4.37
C PHE A 46 -7.08 15.21 -4.02
N ASP A 47 -6.98 16.10 -3.07
CA ASP A 47 -5.73 16.56 -2.50
C ASP A 47 -5.92 16.95 -1.03
N ILE A 48 -4.84 17.39 -0.36
CA ILE A 48 -4.90 17.82 1.03
C ILE A 48 -5.48 19.23 1.09
N GLN A 49 -6.64 19.36 1.71
CA GLN A 49 -7.32 20.62 1.96
C GLN A 49 -6.77 21.29 3.22
N GLY A 50 -6.46 22.58 3.15
CA GLY A 50 -5.97 23.37 4.27
C GLY A 50 -6.52 24.81 4.30
N ASN A 51 -7.48 25.13 3.41
CA ASN A 51 -8.04 26.49 3.31
C ASN A 51 -9.25 26.73 4.23
N PHE A 52 -9.76 25.69 4.88
CA PHE A 52 -10.96 25.78 5.72
C PHE A 52 -10.66 25.32 7.15
N PRO A 53 -9.96 26.14 7.99
CA PRO A 53 -9.60 25.75 9.35
C PRO A 53 -10.81 25.40 10.19
N GLY A 54 -10.67 24.37 11.04
CA GLY A 54 -11.71 23.90 11.94
C GLY A 54 -12.80 23.04 11.29
N THR A 55 -12.65 22.69 9.99
CA THR A 55 -13.64 21.85 9.28
C THR A 55 -13.22 20.38 9.16
N GLY A 56 -12.00 20.00 9.53
CA GLY A 56 -11.53 18.63 9.65
C GLY A 56 -11.93 17.97 10.98
N TRP A 57 -11.52 16.71 11.15
CA TRP A 57 -11.82 15.92 12.33
C TRP A 57 -10.72 14.93 12.68
N SER A 58 -9.96 15.20 13.73
CA SER A 58 -8.84 14.34 14.18
C SER A 58 -9.27 12.97 14.77
N GLY A 59 -10.56 12.70 14.87
CA GLY A 59 -11.13 11.57 15.60
C GLY A 59 -11.56 11.92 17.03
N THR A 60 -11.13 13.07 17.56
CA THR A 60 -11.47 13.56 18.92
C THR A 60 -11.86 15.02 18.97
N ALA A 61 -11.38 15.83 18.04
CA ALA A 61 -11.63 17.27 17.98
C ALA A 61 -11.58 17.75 16.51
N ASN A 62 -12.16 18.94 16.26
CA ASN A 62 -12.02 19.62 14.98
C ASN A 62 -10.55 19.98 14.75
N ASP A 63 -10.11 19.84 13.50
CA ASP A 63 -8.78 20.21 13.03
C ASP A 63 -8.87 20.96 11.69
N ASN A 64 -7.72 21.11 10.98
CA ASN A 64 -7.66 22.09 9.91
C ASN A 64 -7.35 21.49 8.53
N ARG A 65 -6.96 20.22 8.50
CA ARG A 65 -6.51 19.58 7.28
C ARG A 65 -7.07 18.18 7.12
N TYR A 66 -7.41 17.85 5.88
CA TYR A 66 -7.99 16.56 5.51
C TYR A 66 -7.86 16.38 4.00
N ILE A 67 -8.07 15.19 3.48
CA ILE A 67 -8.17 14.96 2.03
C ILE A 67 -9.60 15.25 1.59
N ASP A 68 -9.80 16.05 0.53
CA ASP A 68 -11.12 16.30 -0.04
C ASP A 68 -11.12 16.46 -1.57
N ASN A 69 -12.31 16.65 -2.15
CA ASN A 69 -12.53 16.90 -3.56
C ASN A 69 -13.12 18.29 -3.84
N SER A 70 -12.83 19.31 -3.02
CA SER A 70 -13.39 20.66 -3.19
C SER A 70 -12.99 21.32 -4.50
N ASN A 71 -11.87 20.94 -5.09
CA ASN A 71 -11.35 21.54 -6.32
C ASN A 71 -12.02 21.03 -7.60
N ASN A 72 -12.72 19.89 -7.57
CA ASN A 72 -13.42 19.33 -8.72
C ASN A 72 -14.44 18.27 -8.30
N SER A 73 -15.69 18.47 -8.65
CA SER A 73 -16.86 17.68 -8.23
C SER A 73 -17.33 16.62 -9.24
N GLY A 74 -16.41 15.86 -9.86
CA GLY A 74 -16.78 14.70 -10.68
C GLY A 74 -17.60 13.66 -9.88
N PHE A 75 -18.42 12.86 -10.56
CA PHE A 75 -19.31 11.88 -9.92
C PHE A 75 -19.25 10.51 -10.62
N PRO A 76 -19.26 9.40 -9.86
CA PRO A 76 -19.18 9.27 -8.38
C PRO A 76 -17.76 9.59 -7.88
N PRO A 77 -17.58 10.37 -6.81
CA PRO A 77 -16.26 10.69 -6.27
C PRO A 77 -15.51 9.41 -5.87
N SER A 78 -14.26 9.29 -6.33
CA SER A 78 -13.45 8.11 -6.04
C SER A 78 -11.97 8.44 -6.04
N PHE A 79 -11.26 7.93 -5.02
CA PHE A 79 -9.80 8.05 -4.88
C PHE A 79 -9.21 6.81 -4.19
N SER A 80 -7.89 6.68 -4.25
CA SER A 80 -7.14 5.70 -3.48
C SER A 80 -6.04 6.35 -2.67
N ILE A 81 -5.74 5.77 -1.52
CA ILE A 81 -4.50 5.96 -0.76
C ILE A 81 -3.61 4.75 -1.06
N LYS A 82 -2.43 4.98 -1.67
CA LYS A 82 -1.57 3.92 -2.17
C LYS A 82 -0.11 4.14 -1.82
N THR A 83 0.57 3.08 -1.37
CA THR A 83 2.02 3.06 -1.20
C THR A 83 2.71 2.38 -2.40
N THR A 84 3.99 2.71 -2.63
CA THR A 84 4.83 2.06 -3.65
C THR A 84 5.95 1.23 -3.04
N SER A 85 6.20 1.37 -1.75
CA SER A 85 7.36 0.77 -1.09
C SER A 85 7.03 -0.08 0.14
N ASN A 86 5.85 0.07 0.71
CA ASN A 86 5.45 -0.61 1.94
C ASN A 86 4.08 -1.26 1.81
N LEU A 87 3.82 -2.27 2.62
CA LEU A 87 2.48 -2.81 2.83
C LEU A 87 1.91 -2.28 4.15
N PHE A 88 0.60 -2.21 4.21
CA PHE A 88 -0.10 -1.71 5.39
C PHE A 88 -1.42 -2.42 5.63
N LYS A 89 -1.94 -2.24 6.83
CA LYS A 89 -3.28 -2.62 7.27
C LYS A 89 -4.01 -1.37 7.71
N VAL A 90 -5.32 -1.34 7.57
CA VAL A 90 -6.14 -0.20 7.97
C VAL A 90 -7.03 -0.59 9.13
N ASN A 91 -7.04 0.24 10.18
CA ASN A 91 -7.92 0.04 11.32
C ASN A 91 -9.22 0.83 11.15
N ARG A 92 -9.12 2.13 10.86
CA ARG A 92 -10.26 3.05 10.75
C ARG A 92 -9.85 4.36 10.08
N PHE A 93 -10.84 5.11 9.68
CA PHE A 93 -10.73 6.50 9.23
C PHE A 93 -12.07 7.19 9.37
N TRP A 94 -12.10 8.51 9.16
CA TRP A 94 -13.31 9.28 9.23
C TRP A 94 -13.66 9.85 7.86
N MET A 95 -14.96 9.91 7.56
CA MET A 95 -15.49 10.37 6.27
C MET A 95 -16.53 11.45 6.48
N TYR A 96 -16.33 12.61 5.87
CA TYR A 96 -17.37 13.61 5.65
C TYR A 96 -18.03 13.33 4.29
N LEU A 97 -19.34 13.20 4.26
CA LEU A 97 -20.09 12.80 3.07
C LEU A 97 -21.35 13.66 2.93
N SER A 98 -21.41 14.48 1.88
CA SER A 98 -22.54 15.40 1.70
C SER A 98 -22.94 15.55 0.23
N LYS A 99 -24.08 16.21 0.01
CA LYS A 99 -24.44 16.78 -1.30
C LYS A 99 -23.44 17.89 -1.66
N PHE A 100 -23.50 18.32 -2.91
CA PHE A 100 -22.62 19.36 -3.43
C PHE A 100 -22.66 20.68 -2.62
N ASN A 101 -23.80 21.01 -2.04
CA ASN A 101 -23.99 22.20 -1.21
C ASN A 101 -23.67 22.02 0.28
N LEU A 102 -22.90 20.97 0.62
CA LEU A 102 -22.53 20.57 1.98
C LEU A 102 -23.72 20.13 2.85
N ASP A 103 -24.87 19.83 2.24
CA ASP A 103 -26.00 19.25 2.96
C ASP A 103 -25.72 17.80 3.32
N LEU A 104 -25.60 17.53 4.62
CA LEU A 104 -25.37 16.20 5.18
C LEU A 104 -26.61 15.31 5.15
N ASN A 105 -27.81 15.87 4.96
CA ASN A 105 -29.03 15.07 4.78
C ASN A 105 -29.07 14.50 3.37
N ALA A 106 -28.22 13.53 3.12
CA ALA A 106 -27.99 12.89 1.83
C ALA A 106 -28.12 11.38 1.94
N ALA A 107 -28.75 10.76 0.97
CA ALA A 107 -28.80 9.30 0.83
C ALA A 107 -27.72 8.82 -0.14
N GLY A 108 -26.88 7.91 0.33
CA GLY A 108 -25.76 7.45 -0.51
C GLY A 108 -25.11 6.18 0.01
N THR A 109 -24.03 5.79 -0.68
CA THR A 109 -23.23 4.63 -0.37
C THR A 109 -21.77 4.99 -0.28
N LEU A 110 -21.03 4.26 0.55
CA LEU A 110 -19.57 4.35 0.62
C LEU A 110 -19.00 2.94 0.41
N THR A 111 -18.28 2.74 -0.67
CA THR A 111 -17.58 1.50 -0.96
C THR A 111 -16.10 1.64 -0.59
N VAL A 112 -15.63 0.73 0.25
CA VAL A 112 -14.24 0.61 0.70
C VAL A 112 -13.65 -0.65 0.09
N THR A 113 -12.56 -0.52 -0.65
CA THR A 113 -11.89 -1.64 -1.31
C THR A 113 -10.41 -1.67 -0.95
N GLY A 114 -9.94 -2.77 -0.40
CA GLY A 114 -8.51 -3.01 -0.16
C GLY A 114 -7.92 -3.85 -1.28
N LYS A 115 -6.78 -3.41 -1.84
CA LYS A 115 -6.07 -4.12 -2.90
C LYS A 115 -4.62 -4.42 -2.52
N LEU A 116 -4.09 -5.48 -3.09
CA LEU A 116 -2.66 -5.83 -3.02
C LEU A 116 -2.17 -6.13 -4.44
N SER A 117 -1.22 -5.34 -4.93
CA SER A 117 -0.68 -5.43 -6.29
C SER A 117 -1.79 -5.44 -7.36
N GLY A 118 -2.79 -4.56 -7.20
CA GLY A 118 -3.95 -4.43 -8.08
C GLY A 118 -5.05 -5.49 -7.88
N VAL A 119 -4.80 -6.52 -7.07
CA VAL A 119 -5.80 -7.58 -6.78
C VAL A 119 -6.64 -7.20 -5.58
N THR A 120 -7.96 -7.17 -5.73
CA THR A 120 -8.91 -6.92 -4.64
C THR A 120 -8.79 -8.00 -3.55
N LYS A 121 -8.56 -7.59 -2.32
CA LYS A 121 -8.52 -8.43 -1.12
C LYS A 121 -9.82 -8.39 -0.35
N PHE A 122 -10.47 -7.24 -0.32
CA PHE A 122 -11.82 -7.07 0.19
C PHE A 122 -12.52 -5.91 -0.49
N THR A 123 -13.83 -5.95 -0.52
CA THR A 123 -14.72 -4.85 -0.89
C THR A 123 -15.92 -4.89 0.03
N GLN A 124 -16.29 -3.73 0.57
CA GLN A 124 -17.45 -3.60 1.43
C GLN A 124 -18.16 -2.27 1.17
N THR A 125 -19.49 -2.30 1.10
CA THR A 125 -20.31 -1.12 0.86
C THR A 125 -21.17 -0.83 2.08
N LYS A 126 -20.97 0.35 2.68
CA LYS A 126 -21.84 0.91 3.73
C LYS A 126 -22.95 1.73 3.07
N THR A 127 -24.20 1.49 3.47
CA THR A 127 -25.40 2.11 2.88
C THR A 127 -26.22 2.96 3.84
N SER A 128 -25.82 3.01 5.12
CA SER A 128 -26.56 3.74 6.17
C SER A 128 -25.65 4.10 7.35
N GLY A 129 -26.17 4.88 8.30
CA GLY A 129 -25.45 5.29 9.50
C GLY A 129 -24.36 6.32 9.20
N PHE A 130 -24.59 7.18 8.22
CA PHE A 130 -23.79 8.37 7.94
C PHE A 130 -24.28 9.55 8.79
N ALA A 131 -23.38 10.50 9.10
CA ALA A 131 -23.74 11.72 9.78
C ALA A 131 -24.70 12.55 8.91
N THR A 132 -25.77 13.05 9.50
CA THR A 132 -26.78 13.89 8.83
C THR A 132 -26.78 15.34 9.31
N GLN A 133 -25.86 15.65 10.23
CA GLN A 133 -25.63 16.99 10.80
C GLN A 133 -24.19 17.07 11.34
N LEU A 134 -23.68 18.25 11.60
CA LEU A 134 -22.31 18.43 12.09
C LEU A 134 -22.09 17.72 13.44
N GLY A 135 -23.01 17.95 14.41
CA GLY A 135 -22.96 17.25 15.70
C GLY A 135 -21.61 17.34 16.41
N THR A 136 -21.27 16.31 17.17
CA THR A 136 -20.03 16.22 17.95
C THR A 136 -18.82 15.74 17.15
N THR A 137 -19.01 15.31 15.90
CA THR A 137 -17.96 14.77 15.04
C THR A 137 -17.71 15.64 13.81
N ASN A 138 -18.16 16.90 13.85
CA ASN A 138 -18.05 17.86 12.75
C ASN A 138 -18.61 17.31 11.41
N GLY A 139 -19.65 16.46 11.48
CA GLY A 139 -20.27 15.83 10.31
C GLY A 139 -19.51 14.60 9.76
N TYR A 140 -18.43 14.20 10.39
CA TYR A 140 -17.71 13.00 9.99
C TYR A 140 -18.34 11.73 10.54
N THR A 141 -18.28 10.68 9.76
CA THR A 141 -18.72 9.31 10.10
C THR A 141 -17.51 8.42 10.26
N LEU A 142 -17.42 7.69 11.36
CA LEU A 142 -16.37 6.68 11.56
C LEU A 142 -16.59 5.49 10.62
N ILE A 143 -15.53 5.12 9.92
CA ILE A 143 -15.44 3.89 9.15
C ILE A 143 -14.43 2.98 9.87
N ASP A 144 -14.96 2.05 10.65
CA ASP A 144 -14.19 1.12 11.47
C ASP A 144 -14.08 -0.23 10.74
N LEU A 145 -12.86 -0.59 10.32
CA LEU A 145 -12.60 -1.83 9.61
C LEU A 145 -12.60 -3.06 10.53
N SER A 146 -12.59 -2.87 11.85
CA SER A 146 -12.76 -3.99 12.79
C SER A 146 -14.19 -4.56 12.79
N ASN A 147 -15.16 -3.74 12.35
CA ASN A 147 -16.57 -4.12 12.26
C ASN A 147 -17.29 -3.37 11.13
N LEU A 148 -16.80 -3.49 9.89
CA LEU A 148 -17.47 -2.89 8.75
C LEU A 148 -18.54 -3.85 8.20
N ASN A 149 -19.82 -3.53 8.45
CA ASN A 149 -20.97 -4.39 8.15
C ASN A 149 -20.86 -5.81 8.76
N GLY A 150 -20.36 -5.90 10.00
CA GLY A 150 -20.22 -7.18 10.71
C GLY A 150 -18.97 -7.99 10.33
N GLN A 151 -18.09 -7.45 9.52
CA GLN A 151 -16.84 -8.11 9.08
C GLN A 151 -15.61 -7.35 9.58
N ASN A 152 -14.54 -8.07 9.92
CA ASN A 152 -13.27 -7.52 10.36
C ASN A 152 -12.23 -7.61 9.24
N TYR A 153 -11.71 -6.47 8.79
CA TYR A 153 -10.70 -6.35 7.74
C TYR A 153 -9.35 -5.82 8.25
N THR A 154 -9.19 -5.57 9.57
CA THR A 154 -7.98 -4.95 10.13
C THR A 154 -6.71 -5.77 9.98
N ASN A 155 -6.82 -7.07 9.69
CA ASN A 155 -5.69 -7.95 9.46
C ASN A 155 -5.37 -8.18 7.97
N ILE A 156 -6.14 -7.56 7.07
CA ILE A 156 -5.90 -7.69 5.63
C ILE A 156 -4.76 -6.77 5.21
N ILE A 157 -3.70 -7.37 4.65
CA ILE A 157 -2.53 -6.65 4.15
C ILE A 157 -2.84 -6.13 2.74
N ILE A 158 -2.59 -4.84 2.52
CA ILE A 158 -2.84 -4.13 1.26
C ILE A 158 -1.70 -3.17 0.92
N ASP A 159 -1.66 -2.71 -0.34
CA ASP A 159 -0.84 -1.60 -0.81
C ASP A 159 -1.70 -0.42 -1.29
N GLU A 160 -3.01 -0.63 -1.40
CA GLU A 160 -3.97 0.38 -1.85
C GLU A 160 -5.31 0.24 -1.11
N LEU A 161 -5.79 1.36 -0.56
CA LEU A 161 -7.13 1.53 -0.03
C LEU A 161 -7.90 2.44 -0.98
N GLN A 162 -8.91 1.93 -1.67
CA GLN A 162 -9.78 2.71 -2.55
C GLN A 162 -11.11 3.03 -1.87
N ILE A 163 -11.51 4.29 -1.99
CA ILE A 163 -12.77 4.84 -1.49
C ILE A 163 -13.61 5.31 -2.68
N THR A 164 -14.87 4.92 -2.73
CA THR A 164 -15.83 5.36 -3.75
C THR A 164 -17.14 5.71 -3.08
N ALA A 165 -17.59 6.93 -3.23
CA ALA A 165 -18.89 7.38 -2.78
C ALA A 165 -19.92 7.30 -3.91
N GLY A 166 -21.18 7.05 -3.56
CA GLY A 166 -22.29 6.92 -4.51
C GLY A 166 -23.58 7.57 -4.01
N GLY A 167 -24.67 7.42 -4.77
CA GLY A 167 -25.96 8.04 -4.43
C GLY A 167 -25.93 9.56 -4.54
N GLU A 168 -26.31 10.28 -3.49
CA GLU A 168 -26.31 11.76 -3.46
C GLU A 168 -24.99 12.36 -3.00
N PHE A 169 -24.02 11.56 -2.55
CA PHE A 169 -22.73 12.08 -2.09
C PHE A 169 -21.92 12.65 -3.24
N ARG A 170 -21.56 13.93 -3.16
CA ARG A 170 -20.80 14.70 -4.14
C ARG A 170 -19.53 15.27 -3.55
N TYR A 171 -19.61 15.73 -2.30
CA TYR A 171 -18.47 16.23 -1.57
C TYR A 171 -18.03 15.17 -0.55
N VAL A 172 -16.74 14.89 -0.55
CA VAL A 172 -16.12 13.81 0.25
C VAL A 172 -14.90 14.38 0.95
N GLY A 173 -14.87 14.28 2.28
CA GLY A 173 -13.69 14.53 3.10
C GLY A 173 -13.23 13.22 3.76
N PHE A 174 -11.93 13.04 3.88
CA PHE A 174 -11.28 11.87 4.51
C PHE A 174 -10.25 12.35 5.52
N ASP A 175 -10.31 11.83 6.75
CA ASP A 175 -9.48 12.31 7.84
C ASP A 175 -9.18 11.23 8.89
N ALA A 176 -8.24 11.51 9.79
CA ALA A 176 -7.81 10.67 10.90
C ALA A 176 -7.58 9.20 10.49
N PHE A 177 -6.74 9.03 9.47
CA PHE A 177 -6.39 7.73 8.91
C PHE A 177 -5.55 6.91 9.88
N THR A 178 -6.14 5.90 10.51
CA THR A 178 -5.46 5.01 11.47
C THR A 178 -5.08 3.70 10.77
N TRP A 179 -3.80 3.40 10.75
CA TRP A 179 -3.23 2.29 10.01
C TRP A 179 -2.06 1.63 10.75
N VAL A 180 -1.61 0.49 10.26
CA VAL A 180 -0.47 -0.26 10.80
C VAL A 180 0.47 -0.61 9.65
N LYS A 181 1.74 -0.23 9.79
CA LYS A 181 2.79 -0.64 8.86
C LYS A 181 3.00 -2.15 8.96
N ASP A 182 2.96 -2.86 7.83
CA ASP A 182 3.42 -4.24 7.80
C ASP A 182 4.94 -4.25 7.65
N SER A 183 5.63 -4.68 8.71
CA SER A 183 7.10 -4.67 8.76
C SER A 183 7.75 -5.80 7.98
N ASN A 184 6.97 -6.79 7.51
CA ASN A 184 7.51 -8.02 6.95
C ASN A 184 7.64 -8.01 5.43
N ILE A 185 7.02 -7.02 4.74
CA ILE A 185 7.00 -6.99 3.26
C ILE A 185 7.20 -5.55 2.78
N ILE A 186 8.24 -5.33 1.98
CA ILE A 186 8.52 -4.09 1.27
C ILE A 186 8.11 -4.29 -0.19
N LEU A 187 7.22 -3.45 -0.71
CA LEU A 187 6.95 -3.35 -2.15
C LEU A 187 8.01 -2.44 -2.76
N GLY A 188 9.09 -2.99 -3.18
CA GLY A 188 10.14 -2.20 -3.82
C GLY A 188 11.01 -3.04 -4.72
N SER A 189 11.56 -2.43 -5.74
CA SER A 189 12.66 -2.96 -6.55
C SER A 189 14.00 -2.97 -5.79
N GLU A 190 13.99 -2.73 -4.48
CA GLU A 190 15.17 -2.91 -3.64
C GLU A 190 15.24 -4.36 -3.17
N GLU A 191 16.40 -4.93 -3.36
CA GLU A 191 16.73 -6.31 -3.01
C GLU A 191 16.26 -6.64 -1.60
N THR A 192 15.33 -7.57 -1.49
CA THR A 192 14.92 -8.18 -0.22
C THR A 192 16.15 -8.79 0.45
N GLN A 193 16.72 -8.09 1.42
CA GLN A 193 17.67 -8.73 2.33
C GLN A 193 16.89 -9.68 3.23
N ASN A 194 17.16 -10.99 3.08
CA ASN A 194 16.85 -12.08 4.01
C ASN A 194 15.39 -12.55 4.17
N ILE A 195 14.75 -12.96 3.09
CA ILE A 195 14.00 -14.23 3.10
C ILE A 195 14.92 -15.24 2.43
N HIS A 196 15.13 -16.42 3.02
CA HIS A 196 16.03 -17.45 2.51
C HIS A 196 16.03 -17.52 0.98
N LYS A 197 16.91 -16.74 0.34
CA LYS A 197 17.16 -16.88 -1.09
C LYS A 197 17.74 -18.25 -1.26
N GLY A 198 17.08 -19.13 -1.97
CA GLY A 198 17.61 -20.45 -2.28
C GLY A 198 19.00 -20.34 -2.94
N PHE A 199 19.30 -19.16 -3.55
CA PHE A 199 20.62 -18.82 -4.07
C PHE A 199 20.83 -17.30 -4.15
N SER A 200 22.10 -16.87 -4.14
CA SER A 200 22.56 -15.50 -4.41
C SER A 200 23.40 -15.43 -5.68
N ILE A 201 23.40 -14.27 -6.37
CA ILE A 201 24.10 -14.08 -7.64
C ILE A 201 25.06 -12.90 -7.54
N TYR A 202 26.33 -13.11 -7.92
CA TYR A 202 27.36 -12.08 -7.92
C TYR A 202 28.46 -12.34 -8.98
N PRO A 203 29.09 -11.29 -9.59
CA PRO A 203 28.63 -9.91 -9.54
C PRO A 203 27.31 -9.72 -10.31
N ASN A 204 26.48 -8.81 -9.81
CA ASN A 204 25.28 -8.35 -10.51
C ASN A 204 25.15 -6.83 -10.28
N PRO A 205 25.33 -5.98 -11.30
CA PRO A 205 25.54 -6.31 -12.74
C PRO A 205 26.82 -7.07 -13.06
N THR A 206 26.81 -7.81 -14.20
CA THR A 206 27.95 -8.56 -14.73
C THR A 206 28.33 -8.09 -16.13
N THR A 207 29.61 -8.30 -16.52
CA THR A 207 30.09 -8.05 -17.89
C THR A 207 30.06 -9.30 -18.77
N GLY A 208 29.79 -10.49 -18.22
CA GLY A 208 29.74 -11.72 -19.03
C GLY A 208 29.71 -13.02 -18.23
N SER A 209 30.11 -13.02 -16.95
CA SER A 209 30.07 -14.19 -16.09
C SER A 209 29.64 -13.80 -14.71
N PHE A 210 28.89 -14.68 -14.03
CA PHE A 210 28.47 -14.50 -12.64
C PHE A 210 28.47 -15.84 -11.93
N SER A 211 28.53 -15.80 -10.61
CA SER A 211 28.45 -16.96 -9.74
C SER A 211 27.09 -17.02 -9.06
N ILE A 212 26.54 -18.22 -8.95
CA ILE A 212 25.34 -18.52 -8.15
C ILE A 212 25.82 -19.27 -6.91
N GLN A 213 25.59 -18.72 -5.72
CA GLN A 213 25.83 -19.42 -4.48
C GLN A 213 24.51 -19.95 -3.94
N ALA A 214 24.43 -21.28 -3.73
CA ALA A 214 23.22 -21.95 -3.29
C ALA A 214 23.50 -22.86 -2.08
N GLU A 215 22.56 -22.90 -1.13
CA GLU A 215 22.64 -23.79 0.05
C GLU A 215 22.30 -25.25 -0.28
N LYS A 216 21.53 -25.47 -1.34
CA LYS A 216 21.09 -26.78 -1.84
C LYS A 216 21.17 -26.83 -3.34
N SER A 217 21.41 -28.03 -3.89
CA SER A 217 21.33 -28.24 -5.33
C SER A 217 19.90 -28.05 -5.83
N THR A 218 19.74 -27.33 -6.95
CA THR A 218 18.43 -27.05 -7.57
C THR A 218 18.60 -26.85 -9.07
N ASN A 219 17.51 -26.95 -9.82
CA ASN A 219 17.46 -26.59 -11.21
C ASN A 219 16.81 -25.21 -11.37
N ALA A 220 17.33 -24.39 -12.28
CA ALA A 220 16.76 -23.11 -12.63
C ALA A 220 16.75 -22.93 -14.16
N GLU A 221 15.94 -22.00 -14.60
CA GLU A 221 15.86 -21.62 -16.01
C GLU A 221 16.13 -20.12 -16.14
N MET A 222 16.88 -19.76 -17.18
CA MET A 222 17.19 -18.38 -17.51
C MET A 222 16.33 -17.92 -18.68
N TYR A 223 15.74 -16.74 -18.55
CA TYR A 223 14.84 -16.13 -19.53
C TYR A 223 15.29 -14.71 -19.87
N SER A 224 14.99 -14.27 -21.09
CA SER A 224 15.00 -12.86 -21.49
C SER A 224 13.72 -12.16 -21.01
N THR A 225 13.69 -10.83 -21.08
CA THR A 225 12.55 -10.01 -20.63
C THR A 225 11.27 -10.19 -21.44
N ASP A 226 11.38 -10.69 -22.68
CA ASP A 226 10.25 -11.08 -23.54
C ASP A 226 9.71 -12.49 -23.24
N GLY A 227 10.26 -13.15 -22.19
CA GLY A 227 9.83 -14.47 -21.73
C GLY A 227 10.43 -15.65 -22.51
N LYS A 228 11.37 -15.41 -23.42
CA LYS A 228 12.04 -16.49 -24.14
C LYS A 228 13.03 -17.20 -23.24
N LYS A 229 12.93 -18.52 -23.14
CA LYS A 229 13.90 -19.36 -22.42
C LYS A 229 15.27 -19.33 -23.14
N ILE A 230 16.30 -18.95 -22.40
CA ILE A 230 17.69 -18.84 -22.91
C ILE A 230 18.48 -20.10 -22.58
N LYS A 231 18.43 -20.56 -21.32
CA LYS A 231 19.27 -21.64 -20.82
C LYS A 231 18.65 -22.35 -19.63
N SER A 232 18.87 -23.66 -19.50
CA SER A 232 18.66 -24.40 -18.25
C SER A 232 19.95 -24.41 -17.46
N LEU A 233 19.86 -24.24 -16.13
CA LEU A 233 20.97 -24.17 -15.20
C LEU A 233 20.82 -25.25 -14.14
N GLU A 234 21.81 -26.12 -14.02
CA GLU A 234 21.97 -27.01 -12.88
C GLU A 234 22.80 -26.30 -11.82
N ILE A 235 22.17 -25.91 -10.73
CA ILE A 235 22.81 -25.17 -9.63
C ILE A 235 23.18 -26.19 -8.56
N LYS A 236 24.48 -26.32 -8.28
CA LYS A 236 25.00 -27.21 -7.23
C LYS A 236 25.03 -26.50 -5.90
N LYS A 237 24.94 -27.26 -4.81
CA LYS A 237 25.24 -26.73 -3.45
C LYS A 237 26.66 -26.11 -3.46
N GLY A 238 26.78 -24.87 -2.94
CA GLY A 238 28.00 -24.07 -3.01
C GLY A 238 27.94 -23.09 -4.19
N ILE A 239 29.03 -22.93 -4.93
CA ILE A 239 29.17 -21.95 -5.99
C ILE A 239 29.05 -22.64 -7.36
N THR A 240 28.20 -22.10 -8.23
CA THR A 240 28.04 -22.50 -9.63
C THR A 240 28.34 -21.29 -10.53
N GLU A 241 29.31 -21.38 -11.40
CA GLU A 241 29.64 -20.33 -12.37
C GLU A 241 28.75 -20.42 -13.61
N VAL A 242 28.26 -19.28 -14.07
CA VAL A 242 27.42 -19.17 -15.27
C VAL A 242 28.02 -18.14 -16.20
N ASN A 243 28.35 -18.59 -17.43
CA ASN A 243 28.83 -17.72 -18.49
C ASN A 243 27.68 -17.32 -19.40
N ILE A 244 27.56 -16.01 -19.65
CA ILE A 244 26.59 -15.38 -20.56
C ILE A 244 27.26 -14.38 -21.51
N THR A 245 28.57 -14.52 -21.75
CA THR A 245 29.33 -13.58 -22.56
C THR A 245 28.72 -13.40 -23.96
N GLU A 246 28.16 -14.46 -24.53
CA GLU A 246 27.55 -14.47 -25.86
C GLU A 246 26.16 -13.79 -25.91
N LEU A 247 25.56 -13.50 -24.75
CA LEU A 247 24.23 -12.87 -24.70
C LEU A 247 24.35 -11.37 -24.89
N PRO A 248 23.36 -10.68 -25.47
CA PRO A 248 23.31 -9.23 -25.54
C PRO A 248 23.31 -8.57 -24.14
N LYS A 249 23.71 -7.30 -24.06
CA LYS A 249 23.50 -6.47 -22.87
C LYS A 249 22.01 -6.37 -22.56
N GLY A 250 21.65 -6.45 -21.31
CA GLY A 250 20.25 -6.39 -20.92
C GLY A 250 19.93 -7.05 -19.58
N LEU A 251 18.63 -7.13 -19.28
CA LEU A 251 18.09 -7.79 -18.11
C LEU A 251 17.71 -9.23 -18.44
N TYR A 252 18.09 -10.15 -17.56
CA TYR A 252 17.73 -11.56 -17.60
C TYR A 252 17.09 -11.99 -16.29
N LEU A 253 16.23 -13.01 -16.35
CA LEU A 253 15.54 -13.58 -15.20
C LEU A 253 16.00 -15.02 -15.00
N ILE A 254 16.45 -15.38 -13.81
CA ILE A 254 16.74 -16.75 -13.40
C ILE A 254 15.62 -17.21 -12.48
N LYS A 255 14.90 -18.25 -12.89
CA LYS A 255 13.72 -18.77 -12.20
C LYS A 255 13.97 -20.23 -11.79
N ASN A 256 13.72 -20.55 -10.51
CA ASN A 256 13.55 -21.91 -10.03
C ASN A 256 12.08 -22.14 -9.59
N LEU A 257 11.76 -23.24 -8.92
CA LEU A 257 10.41 -23.56 -8.46
C LEU A 257 9.85 -22.53 -7.45
N ASN A 258 10.71 -21.85 -6.71
CA ASN A 258 10.30 -21.05 -5.53
C ASN A 258 10.60 -19.57 -5.67
N GLU A 259 11.48 -19.16 -6.59
CA GLU A 259 11.94 -17.78 -6.69
C GLU A 259 12.35 -17.38 -8.10
N THR A 260 12.40 -16.07 -8.34
CA THR A 260 12.93 -15.46 -9.55
C THR A 260 13.91 -14.36 -9.17
N THR A 261 15.13 -14.43 -9.72
CA THR A 261 16.19 -13.44 -9.49
C THR A 261 16.58 -12.74 -10.78
N LYS A 262 16.85 -11.44 -10.73
CA LYS A 262 17.28 -10.63 -11.88
C LYS A 262 18.79 -10.65 -12.03
N VAL A 263 19.28 -10.72 -13.28
CA VAL A 263 20.69 -10.56 -13.65
C VAL A 263 20.81 -9.46 -14.69
N ILE A 264 21.64 -8.47 -14.44
CA ILE A 264 21.89 -7.35 -15.35
C ILE A 264 23.25 -7.60 -16.04
N LYS A 265 23.25 -7.65 -17.37
CA LYS A 265 24.47 -7.69 -18.18
C LYS A 265 24.76 -6.30 -18.77
N ASN A 266 25.92 -5.74 -18.42
CA ASN A 266 26.45 -4.46 -18.93
C ASN A 266 27.26 -4.65 -20.22
#